data_c6b56aac604f75205d4d6a29f8de40ba
#
_entry.id   c6b56aac604f75205d4d6a29f8de40ba
#
_cell.length_a   1.000
_cell.length_b   1.000
_cell.length_c   1.000
_cell.angle_alpha   90.00
_cell.angle_beta   90.00
_cell.angle_gamma   90.00
#
_symmetry.space_group_name_H-M   'P 1'
#
loop_
_entity.id
_entity.type
_entity.pdbx_description
1 polymer ?
#
loop_
_entity_poly.entity_id
_entity_poly.type
_entity_poly.pdbx_seq_one_letter_code
_entity_poly.pdbx_strand_id
1 'polypeptide(L)'
;MLCQVTRPDSVVMEVEVDTKANGEDCLNKVCRKLGIIEVDYFGLQFSGSKGENLWLNLRNRICQQMDNLTPCRLRLRVKFFVEPHLILQEQTRHVFFMQVKENLHSGHLRMCSVQAEELSALLAQAEFRDYNQNTAKYCYSELSGSEPCPATVNSIISKHKALEGQSPGSVEYQALQLVSSLEHYGVEWHWARDAEGQRLAIGVGAEGIAVCKEDFSLVNRISYPIIQTATQSGKSVYLTVTKDTSDSMVLIFKLISNRAASGLYRAITETHAFYRCDTVTSAVMMQYSRDFKGHLASLFLNENINLGKKYVFDIRRTSKEVYDYARRTLYNAGIMVAGGERTPSGRSPLRGQEEGLGEDCGSCQQSRALLERLEKLREALLCMLCCVEEIDAAFCPCGHMVCCQTCANQLQSCPVCRSEVEHVQHVYLPTCTSLLNFTTTSHGGDDSPGPIHRLCATLGSGQK
;
A
#
# COMPACT_ATOMS: atom_id res chain seq x y z
N MET A 1 16.14 4.61 -23.69
CA MET A 1 15.11 3.62 -24.09
C MET A 1 13.75 4.28 -23.99
N LEU A 2 12.97 4.22 -25.06
CA LEU A 2 11.62 4.77 -25.07
C LEU A 2 10.61 3.71 -24.60
N CYS A 3 9.83 4.02 -23.57
CA CYS A 3 8.75 3.20 -23.06
C CYS A 3 7.41 3.82 -23.44
N GLN A 4 6.54 3.04 -24.08
CA GLN A 4 5.15 3.39 -24.35
C GLN A 4 4.29 2.84 -23.20
N VAL A 5 3.77 3.74 -22.38
CA VAL A 5 2.97 3.37 -21.20
C VAL A 5 1.51 3.70 -21.46
N THR A 6 0.67 2.67 -21.55
CA THR A 6 -0.78 2.79 -21.71
C THR A 6 -1.42 2.99 -20.34
N ARG A 7 -2.20 4.04 -20.19
CA ARG A 7 -3.01 4.34 -18.99
C ARG A 7 -4.31 3.50 -18.99
N PRO A 8 -5.06 3.45 -17.87
CA PRO A 8 -6.38 2.77 -17.84
C PRO A 8 -7.43 3.36 -18.80
N ASP A 9 -7.30 4.63 -19.18
CA ASP A 9 -8.13 5.30 -20.20
C ASP A 9 -7.68 5.04 -21.65
N SER A 10 -6.81 4.04 -21.85
CA SER A 10 -6.22 3.67 -23.15
C SER A 10 -5.32 4.74 -23.78
N VAL A 11 -5.07 5.86 -23.12
CA VAL A 11 -4.11 6.88 -23.61
C VAL A 11 -2.69 6.37 -23.44
N VAL A 12 -1.91 6.48 -24.52
CA VAL A 12 -0.49 6.06 -24.52
C VAL A 12 0.39 7.28 -24.23
N MET A 13 1.25 7.14 -23.22
CA MET A 13 2.28 8.12 -22.87
C MET A 13 3.64 7.58 -23.25
N GLU A 14 4.46 8.43 -23.83
CA GLU A 14 5.87 8.13 -24.10
C GLU A 14 6.74 8.62 -22.94
N VAL A 15 7.56 7.72 -22.41
CA VAL A 15 8.47 7.99 -21.30
C VAL A 15 9.86 7.52 -21.68
N GLU A 16 10.79 8.46 -21.76
CA GLU A 16 12.18 8.13 -22.00
C GLU A 16 12.90 7.81 -20.68
N VAL A 17 13.55 6.66 -20.64
CA VAL A 17 14.35 6.20 -19.49
C VAL A 17 15.74 5.77 -19.95
N ASP A 18 16.69 5.75 -19.04
CA ASP A 18 18.02 5.19 -19.30
C ASP A 18 17.91 3.70 -19.70
N THR A 19 18.84 3.22 -20.53
CA THR A 19 18.89 1.80 -20.92
C THR A 19 19.15 0.85 -19.76
N LYS A 20 19.75 1.35 -18.69
CA LYS A 20 20.01 0.64 -17.44
C LYS A 20 18.98 0.90 -16.35
N ALA A 21 17.92 1.69 -16.66
CA ALA A 21 16.90 2.05 -15.71
C ALA A 21 16.19 0.81 -15.13
N ASN A 22 15.81 0.91 -13.87
CA ASN A 22 14.95 -0.07 -13.22
C ASN A 22 13.46 0.28 -13.43
N GLY A 23 12.56 -0.60 -12.99
CA GLY A 23 11.12 -0.38 -13.14
C GLY A 23 10.63 0.85 -12.35
N GLU A 24 11.24 1.14 -11.20
CA GLU A 24 10.92 2.28 -10.34
C GLU A 24 11.20 3.61 -11.03
N ASP A 25 12.32 3.74 -11.75
CA ASP A 25 12.66 4.95 -12.50
C ASP A 25 11.57 5.29 -13.54
N CYS A 26 11.06 4.26 -14.22
CA CYS A 26 9.97 4.41 -15.19
C CYS A 26 8.67 4.80 -14.51
N LEU A 27 8.25 4.09 -13.46
CA LEU A 27 7.01 4.38 -12.72
C LEU A 27 7.01 5.79 -12.13
N ASN A 28 8.12 6.21 -11.51
CA ASN A 28 8.26 7.55 -10.95
C ASN A 28 8.15 8.65 -12.02
N LYS A 29 8.71 8.43 -13.22
CA LYS A 29 8.58 9.37 -14.35
C LYS A 29 7.13 9.44 -14.83
N VAL A 30 6.43 8.32 -14.94
CA VAL A 30 5.01 8.25 -15.31
C VAL A 30 4.16 9.01 -14.28
N CYS A 31 4.29 8.69 -13.00
CA CYS A 31 3.52 9.32 -11.93
C CYS A 31 3.81 10.82 -11.83
N ARG A 32 5.06 11.25 -12.02
CA ARG A 32 5.43 12.68 -12.05
C ARG A 32 4.73 13.40 -13.20
N LYS A 33 4.65 12.81 -14.41
CA LYS A 33 3.92 13.39 -15.54
C LYS A 33 2.41 13.51 -15.26
N LEU A 34 1.86 12.64 -14.42
CA LEU A 34 0.45 12.64 -14.01
C LEU A 34 0.19 13.48 -12.75
N GLY A 35 1.22 14.06 -12.12
CA GLY A 35 1.09 14.81 -10.87
C GLY A 35 0.74 13.92 -9.66
N ILE A 36 1.04 12.62 -9.72
CA ILE A 36 0.71 11.64 -8.67
C ILE A 36 1.87 11.54 -7.68
N ILE A 37 1.57 11.78 -6.40
CA ILE A 37 2.49 11.61 -5.26
C ILE A 37 2.33 10.21 -4.65
N GLU A 38 1.12 9.65 -4.69
CA GLU A 38 0.75 8.34 -4.12
C GLU A 38 1.18 7.19 -5.03
N VAL A 39 2.47 7.16 -5.39
CA VAL A 39 3.05 6.25 -6.41
C VAL A 39 2.92 4.79 -6.01
N ASP A 40 2.93 4.49 -4.70
CA ASP A 40 2.99 3.13 -4.17
C ASP A 40 1.70 2.32 -4.42
N TYR A 41 0.60 2.97 -4.76
CA TYR A 41 -0.63 2.27 -5.19
C TYR A 41 -0.54 1.71 -6.60
N PHE A 42 0.44 2.13 -7.41
CA PHE A 42 0.53 1.81 -8.82
C PHE A 42 1.67 0.84 -9.14
N GLY A 43 1.52 0.19 -10.27
CA GLY A 43 2.55 -0.64 -10.86
C GLY A 43 2.50 -0.57 -12.38
N LEU A 44 3.52 -1.12 -13.00
CA LEU A 44 3.63 -1.28 -14.45
C LEU A 44 3.46 -2.74 -14.81
N GLN A 45 2.56 -3.03 -15.74
CA GLN A 45 2.34 -4.37 -16.28
C GLN A 45 2.86 -4.49 -17.70
N PHE A 46 3.27 -5.69 -18.08
CA PHE A 46 3.60 -6.07 -19.45
C PHE A 46 3.05 -7.46 -19.77
N SER A 47 2.93 -7.76 -21.06
CA SER A 47 2.49 -9.08 -21.50
C SER A 47 3.68 -10.02 -21.62
N GLY A 48 3.61 -11.16 -20.96
CA GLY A 48 4.60 -12.22 -21.08
C GLY A 48 4.46 -13.00 -22.41
N SER A 49 5.44 -13.84 -22.71
CA SER A 49 5.52 -14.61 -23.97
C SER A 49 4.38 -15.63 -24.17
N LYS A 50 3.65 -15.96 -23.10
CA LYS A 50 2.48 -16.88 -23.12
C LYS A 50 1.14 -16.14 -22.93
N GLY A 51 1.14 -14.81 -23.11
CA GLY A 51 -0.05 -13.98 -22.95
C GLY A 51 -0.42 -13.67 -21.49
N GLU A 52 0.44 -14.04 -20.53
CA GLU A 52 0.23 -13.71 -19.14
C GLU A 52 0.48 -12.20 -18.87
N ASN A 53 -0.34 -11.62 -17.99
CA ASN A 53 -0.13 -10.26 -17.48
C ASN A 53 0.85 -10.34 -16.30
N LEU A 54 1.98 -9.65 -16.42
CA LEU A 54 3.06 -9.71 -15.45
C LEU A 54 3.35 -8.31 -14.91
N TRP A 55 3.52 -8.20 -13.60
CA TRP A 55 4.01 -6.98 -12.96
C TRP A 55 5.50 -6.81 -13.17
N LEU A 56 5.89 -5.64 -13.66
CA LEU A 56 7.30 -5.24 -13.72
C LEU A 56 7.82 -5.14 -12.28
N ASN A 57 8.92 -5.80 -11.98
CA ASN A 57 9.59 -5.63 -10.69
C ASN A 57 10.30 -4.27 -10.70
N LEU A 58 10.01 -3.45 -9.68
CA LEU A 58 10.46 -2.05 -9.64
C LEU A 58 11.97 -1.92 -9.35
N ARG A 59 12.57 -2.88 -8.64
CA ARG A 59 14.00 -2.85 -8.28
C ARG A 59 14.92 -3.39 -9.37
N ASN A 60 14.39 -4.24 -10.26
CA ASN A 60 15.16 -4.87 -11.32
C ASN A 60 15.18 -4.00 -12.59
N ARG A 61 16.25 -4.13 -13.38
CA ARG A 61 16.36 -3.44 -14.66
C ARG A 61 15.25 -3.89 -15.63
N ILE A 62 14.65 -2.96 -16.34
CA ILE A 62 13.57 -3.24 -17.29
C ILE A 62 14.05 -4.21 -18.37
N CYS A 63 15.27 -4.00 -18.91
CA CYS A 63 15.83 -4.85 -19.96
C CYS A 63 16.07 -6.31 -19.58
N GLN A 64 16.08 -6.63 -18.27
CA GLN A 64 16.24 -8.01 -17.79
C GLN A 64 14.91 -8.74 -17.56
N GLN A 65 13.80 -8.01 -17.63
CA GLN A 65 12.47 -8.55 -17.32
C GLN A 65 11.61 -8.80 -18.55
N MET A 66 11.85 -8.08 -19.62
CA MET A 66 11.06 -8.13 -20.85
C MET A 66 11.84 -8.76 -21.98
N ASP A 67 11.16 -9.59 -22.78
CA ASP A 67 11.77 -10.28 -23.92
C ASP A 67 11.90 -9.32 -25.12
N ASN A 68 10.97 -8.36 -25.28
CA ASN A 68 10.95 -7.39 -26.35
C ASN A 68 11.02 -5.97 -25.78
N LEU A 69 12.08 -5.25 -26.13
CA LEU A 69 12.32 -3.87 -25.66
C LEU A 69 12.05 -2.81 -26.73
N THR A 70 11.77 -3.21 -27.95
CA THR A 70 11.57 -2.27 -29.07
C THR A 70 10.27 -2.58 -29.81
N PRO A 71 9.19 -1.84 -29.53
CA PRO A 71 9.03 -0.85 -28.46
C PRO A 71 8.77 -1.48 -27.08
N CYS A 72 9.28 -0.84 -26.02
CA CYS A 72 8.99 -1.22 -24.65
C CYS A 72 7.54 -0.82 -24.30
N ARG A 73 6.61 -1.77 -24.32
CA ARG A 73 5.18 -1.55 -24.05
C ARG A 73 4.81 -1.94 -22.62
N LEU A 74 4.35 -0.98 -21.87
CA LEU A 74 3.93 -1.12 -20.48
C LEU A 74 2.50 -0.61 -20.31
N ARG A 75 1.83 -1.06 -19.25
CA ARG A 75 0.52 -0.57 -18.84
C ARG A 75 0.59 -0.09 -17.41
N LEU A 76 0.21 1.17 -17.17
CA LEU A 76 0.02 1.68 -15.81
C LEU A 76 -1.27 1.09 -15.25
N ARG A 77 -1.22 0.49 -14.06
CA ARG A 77 -2.36 -0.11 -13.39
C ARG A 77 -2.30 0.17 -11.89
N VAL A 78 -3.48 0.23 -11.28
CA VAL A 78 -3.59 0.17 -9.82
C VAL A 78 -3.18 -1.23 -9.38
N LYS A 79 -2.16 -1.32 -8.54
CA LYS A 79 -1.65 -2.57 -7.98
C LYS A 79 -2.28 -2.87 -6.62
N PHE A 80 -2.40 -1.85 -5.80
CA PHE A 80 -2.97 -1.96 -4.46
C PHE A 80 -4.18 -1.05 -4.34
N PHE A 81 -5.37 -1.65 -4.28
CA PHE A 81 -6.61 -0.95 -4.10
C PHE A 81 -6.85 -0.68 -2.62
N VAL A 82 -7.17 0.53 -2.27
CA VAL A 82 -7.49 0.96 -0.90
C VAL A 82 -8.88 1.58 -0.85
N GLU A 83 -9.41 1.71 0.36
CA GLU A 83 -10.67 2.43 0.56
C GLU A 83 -10.58 3.87 0.03
N PRO A 84 -11.63 4.38 -0.64
CA PRO A 84 -11.58 5.68 -1.30
C PRO A 84 -11.18 6.85 -0.41
N HIS A 85 -11.52 6.79 0.88
CA HIS A 85 -11.16 7.81 1.86
C HIS A 85 -9.65 7.87 2.19
N LEU A 86 -8.90 6.80 1.87
CA LEU A 86 -7.45 6.75 2.03
C LEU A 86 -6.70 7.34 0.84
N ILE A 87 -7.40 7.61 -0.27
CA ILE A 87 -6.81 8.23 -1.46
C ILE A 87 -6.92 9.75 -1.30
N LEU A 88 -5.79 10.40 -1.09
CA LEU A 88 -5.75 11.82 -0.74
C LEU A 88 -5.81 12.74 -1.95
N GLN A 89 -5.20 12.33 -3.08
CA GLN A 89 -5.15 13.14 -4.29
C GLN A 89 -6.31 12.87 -5.24
N GLU A 90 -6.85 13.91 -5.83
CA GLU A 90 -7.88 13.82 -6.87
C GLU A 90 -7.35 13.12 -8.12
N GLN A 91 -6.11 13.41 -8.53
CA GLN A 91 -5.44 12.75 -9.67
C GLN A 91 -5.31 11.24 -9.45
N THR A 92 -4.98 10.82 -8.23
CA THR A 92 -4.91 9.40 -7.87
C THR A 92 -6.29 8.77 -7.95
N ARG A 93 -7.32 9.41 -7.37
CA ARG A 93 -8.72 8.94 -7.44
C ARG A 93 -9.21 8.79 -8.86
N HIS A 94 -8.87 9.75 -9.73
CA HIS A 94 -9.22 9.69 -11.15
C HIS A 94 -8.62 8.44 -11.82
N VAL A 95 -7.36 8.11 -11.58
CA VAL A 95 -6.75 6.89 -12.16
C VAL A 95 -7.38 5.60 -11.60
N PHE A 96 -7.74 5.58 -10.31
CA PHE A 96 -8.53 4.48 -9.73
C PHE A 96 -9.89 4.34 -10.42
N PHE A 97 -10.59 5.44 -10.60
CA PHE A 97 -11.88 5.47 -11.29
C PHE A 97 -11.78 4.96 -12.74
N MET A 98 -10.75 5.39 -13.49
CA MET A 98 -10.51 4.88 -14.84
C MET A 98 -10.22 3.38 -14.87
N GLN A 99 -9.51 2.86 -13.86
CA GLN A 99 -9.28 1.41 -13.73
C GLN A 99 -10.58 0.65 -13.42
N VAL A 100 -11.46 1.22 -12.60
CA VAL A 100 -12.80 0.66 -12.32
C VAL A 100 -13.63 0.59 -13.61
N LYS A 101 -13.62 1.66 -14.41
CA LYS A 101 -14.30 1.70 -15.72
C LYS A 101 -13.75 0.61 -16.65
N GLU A 102 -12.44 0.45 -16.76
CA GLU A 102 -11.82 -0.62 -17.56
C GLU A 102 -12.20 -2.01 -17.04
N ASN A 103 -12.20 -2.22 -15.71
CA ASN A 103 -12.58 -3.49 -15.11
C ASN A 103 -14.07 -3.82 -15.34
N LEU A 104 -14.93 -2.82 -15.39
CA LEU A 104 -16.34 -3.00 -15.76
C LEU A 104 -16.48 -3.47 -17.21
N HIS A 105 -15.85 -2.78 -18.15
CA HIS A 105 -15.86 -3.13 -19.57
C HIS A 105 -15.30 -4.53 -19.86
N SER A 106 -14.26 -4.92 -19.14
CA SER A 106 -13.64 -6.25 -19.28
C SER A 106 -14.37 -7.37 -18.55
N GLY A 107 -15.50 -7.07 -17.87
CA GLY A 107 -16.28 -8.05 -17.12
C GLY A 107 -15.62 -8.58 -15.85
N HIS A 108 -14.56 -7.93 -15.39
CA HIS A 108 -13.85 -8.34 -14.16
C HIS A 108 -14.58 -7.92 -12.87
N LEU A 109 -15.51 -6.95 -12.95
CA LEU A 109 -16.34 -6.54 -11.82
C LEU A 109 -17.65 -7.33 -11.82
N ARG A 110 -17.88 -8.05 -10.73
CA ARG A 110 -19.15 -8.76 -10.49
C ARG A 110 -19.99 -7.99 -9.51
N MET A 111 -21.20 -7.65 -9.91
CA MET A 111 -22.15 -6.89 -9.10
C MET A 111 -23.58 -7.28 -9.47
N CYS A 112 -24.55 -6.98 -8.61
CA CYS A 112 -25.96 -7.16 -8.95
C CYS A 112 -26.42 -6.08 -9.94
N SER A 113 -27.58 -6.30 -10.58
CA SER A 113 -28.13 -5.36 -11.59
C SER A 113 -28.32 -3.95 -11.04
N VAL A 114 -28.78 -3.82 -9.80
CA VAL A 114 -29.02 -2.50 -9.16
C VAL A 114 -27.71 -1.72 -9.00
N GLN A 115 -26.64 -2.39 -8.57
CA GLN A 115 -25.30 -1.79 -8.44
C GLN A 115 -24.71 -1.42 -9.81
N ALA A 116 -24.93 -2.28 -10.82
CA ALA A 116 -24.48 -2.01 -12.19
C ALA A 116 -25.17 -0.78 -12.79
N GLU A 117 -26.48 -0.63 -12.57
CA GLU A 117 -27.24 0.54 -13.00
C GLU A 117 -26.78 1.83 -12.29
N GLU A 118 -26.52 1.74 -10.99
CA GLU A 118 -26.03 2.88 -10.19
C GLU A 118 -24.63 3.29 -10.65
N LEU A 119 -23.73 2.33 -10.81
CA LEU A 119 -22.38 2.59 -11.33
C LEU A 119 -22.44 3.20 -12.74
N SER A 120 -23.31 2.68 -13.63
CA SER A 120 -23.49 3.22 -14.97
C SER A 120 -23.96 4.67 -14.96
N ALA A 121 -24.86 5.04 -14.04
CA ALA A 121 -25.31 6.42 -13.88
C ALA A 121 -24.17 7.34 -13.39
N LEU A 122 -23.36 6.88 -12.43
CA LEU A 122 -22.19 7.62 -11.94
C LEU A 122 -21.13 7.80 -13.03
N LEU A 123 -20.86 6.75 -13.82
CA LEU A 123 -19.93 6.81 -14.96
C LEU A 123 -20.44 7.81 -16.01
N ALA A 124 -21.75 7.79 -16.31
CA ALA A 124 -22.36 8.72 -17.25
C ALA A 124 -22.24 10.18 -16.77
N GLN A 125 -22.52 10.46 -15.50
CA GLN A 125 -22.39 11.81 -14.93
C GLN A 125 -20.92 12.28 -14.97
N ALA A 126 -19.96 11.40 -14.67
CA ALA A 126 -18.54 11.76 -14.70
C ALA A 126 -18.05 12.11 -16.12
N GLU A 127 -18.51 11.37 -17.13
CA GLU A 127 -18.02 11.48 -18.52
C GLU A 127 -18.81 12.49 -19.34
N PHE A 128 -20.14 12.45 -19.26
CA PHE A 128 -21.06 13.23 -20.11
C PHE A 128 -21.74 14.40 -19.40
N ARG A 129 -21.52 14.54 -18.08
CA ARG A 129 -22.17 15.54 -17.23
C ARG A 129 -23.67 15.27 -17.06
N ASP A 130 -24.44 16.33 -16.83
CA ASP A 130 -25.86 16.24 -16.58
C ASP A 130 -26.63 15.54 -17.71
N TYR A 131 -27.67 14.81 -17.34
CA TYR A 131 -28.47 14.04 -18.28
C TYR A 131 -28.94 14.89 -19.47
N ASN A 132 -28.66 14.40 -20.67
CA ASN A 132 -29.20 14.97 -21.92
C ASN A 132 -29.84 13.86 -22.76
N GLN A 133 -31.08 14.06 -23.14
CA GLN A 133 -31.90 13.08 -23.89
C GLN A 133 -31.24 12.67 -25.23
N ASN A 134 -30.52 13.59 -25.88
CA ASN A 134 -29.91 13.34 -27.18
C ASN A 134 -28.65 12.45 -27.10
N THR A 135 -27.92 12.48 -25.96
CA THR A 135 -26.65 11.75 -25.77
C THR A 135 -26.84 10.44 -25.00
N ALA A 136 -27.87 10.37 -24.13
CA ALA A 136 -28.08 9.26 -23.20
C ALA A 136 -28.16 7.88 -23.87
N LYS A 137 -28.75 7.79 -25.06
CA LYS A 137 -28.96 6.52 -25.77
C LYS A 137 -27.65 5.86 -26.23
N TYR A 138 -26.66 6.68 -26.57
CA TYR A 138 -25.33 6.20 -26.98
C TYR A 138 -24.41 5.92 -25.78
N CYS A 139 -24.52 6.75 -24.74
CA CYS A 139 -23.66 6.68 -23.56
C CYS A 139 -23.79 5.38 -22.78
N TYR A 140 -25.01 4.86 -22.58
CA TYR A 140 -25.23 3.69 -21.74
C TYR A 140 -24.87 2.38 -22.42
N SER A 141 -24.94 2.28 -23.75
CA SER A 141 -24.46 1.11 -24.49
C SER A 141 -22.93 1.00 -24.47
N GLU A 142 -22.23 2.12 -24.52
CA GLU A 142 -20.76 2.15 -24.40
C GLU A 142 -20.30 1.76 -22.99
N LEU A 143 -21.05 2.14 -21.94
CA LEU A 143 -20.68 1.87 -20.55
C LEU A 143 -20.97 0.42 -20.12
N SER A 144 -21.97 -0.23 -20.70
CA SER A 144 -22.37 -1.59 -20.28
C SER A 144 -21.74 -2.72 -21.11
N GLY A 145 -21.05 -2.40 -22.22
CA GLY A 145 -20.46 -3.40 -23.13
C GLY A 145 -21.46 -4.33 -23.84
N SER A 146 -22.76 -4.16 -23.57
CA SER A 146 -23.89 -4.85 -24.19
C SER A 146 -25.10 -3.91 -24.25
N GLU A 147 -25.99 -4.09 -25.22
CA GLU A 147 -27.23 -3.30 -25.24
C GLU A 147 -28.13 -3.64 -24.03
N PRO A 148 -28.30 -2.68 -23.08
CA PRO A 148 -29.16 -2.91 -21.93
C PRO A 148 -30.63 -2.94 -22.35
N CYS A 149 -31.45 -3.74 -21.65
CA CYS A 149 -32.85 -3.77 -21.90
C CYS A 149 -33.52 -2.39 -21.59
N PRO A 150 -34.68 -2.06 -22.23
CA PRO A 150 -35.31 -0.74 -22.04
C PRO A 150 -35.65 -0.40 -20.59
N ALA A 151 -35.99 -1.39 -19.76
CA ALA A 151 -36.25 -1.20 -18.33
C ALA A 151 -34.98 -0.76 -17.57
N THR A 152 -33.85 -1.40 -17.84
CA THR A 152 -32.54 -1.05 -17.28
C THR A 152 -32.14 0.36 -17.71
N VAL A 153 -32.34 0.73 -18.99
CA VAL A 153 -32.05 2.08 -19.49
C VAL A 153 -32.83 3.15 -18.73
N ASN A 154 -34.14 2.92 -18.53
CA ASN A 154 -35.00 3.86 -17.80
C ASN A 154 -34.55 4.01 -16.34
N SER A 155 -34.12 2.93 -15.69
CA SER A 155 -33.60 2.96 -14.34
C SER A 155 -32.27 3.77 -14.27
N ILE A 156 -31.37 3.55 -15.20
CA ILE A 156 -30.10 4.33 -15.30
C ILE A 156 -30.40 5.82 -15.52
N ILE A 157 -31.34 6.15 -16.43
CA ILE A 157 -31.77 7.54 -16.69
C ILE A 157 -32.31 8.21 -15.42
N SER A 158 -33.13 7.51 -14.65
CA SER A 158 -33.68 8.05 -13.41
C SER A 158 -32.55 8.35 -12.39
N LYS A 159 -31.62 7.42 -12.23
CA LYS A 159 -30.44 7.58 -11.33
C LYS A 159 -29.50 8.69 -11.83
N HIS A 160 -29.26 8.78 -13.14
CA HIS A 160 -28.41 9.81 -13.73
C HIS A 160 -29.01 11.23 -13.54
N LYS A 161 -30.33 11.40 -13.73
CA LYS A 161 -31.02 12.66 -13.45
C LYS A 161 -30.89 13.09 -11.98
N ALA A 162 -30.88 12.15 -11.06
CA ALA A 162 -30.69 12.45 -9.64
C ALA A 162 -29.26 12.96 -9.29
N LEU A 163 -28.29 12.82 -10.19
CA LEU A 163 -26.92 13.30 -10.04
C LEU A 163 -26.70 14.69 -10.64
N GLU A 164 -27.76 15.36 -11.15
CA GLU A 164 -27.70 16.68 -11.80
C GLU A 164 -26.92 17.68 -10.93
N GLY A 165 -26.00 18.42 -11.57
CA GLY A 165 -25.16 19.44 -10.92
C GLY A 165 -24.01 18.90 -10.10
N GLN A 166 -23.83 17.58 -9.98
CA GLN A 166 -22.68 17.01 -9.27
C GLN A 166 -21.39 17.13 -10.10
N SER A 167 -20.31 17.49 -9.42
CA SER A 167 -18.99 17.57 -10.06
C SER A 167 -18.43 16.18 -10.39
N PRO A 168 -17.55 16.03 -11.42
CA PRO A 168 -16.91 14.76 -11.70
C PRO A 168 -16.16 14.15 -10.52
N GLY A 169 -15.40 14.96 -9.79
CA GLY A 169 -14.66 14.47 -8.64
C GLY A 169 -15.55 13.88 -7.54
N SER A 170 -16.78 14.44 -7.37
CA SER A 170 -17.76 13.91 -6.42
C SER A 170 -18.33 12.56 -6.89
N VAL A 171 -18.69 12.45 -8.17
CA VAL A 171 -19.26 11.19 -8.69
C VAL A 171 -18.20 10.11 -8.88
N GLU A 172 -16.97 10.46 -9.20
CA GLU A 172 -15.85 9.52 -9.21
C GLU A 172 -15.62 8.93 -7.81
N TYR A 173 -15.68 9.76 -6.77
CA TYR A 173 -15.58 9.30 -5.39
C TYR A 173 -16.73 8.36 -5.00
N GLN A 174 -17.98 8.71 -5.35
CA GLN A 174 -19.15 7.85 -5.11
C GLN A 174 -19.05 6.51 -5.87
N ALA A 175 -18.57 6.53 -7.12
CA ALA A 175 -18.34 5.32 -7.89
C ALA A 175 -17.29 4.41 -7.21
N LEU A 176 -16.22 4.98 -6.71
CA LEU A 176 -15.20 4.25 -5.96
C LEU A 176 -15.77 3.70 -4.65
N GLN A 177 -16.60 4.46 -3.91
CA GLN A 177 -17.30 3.97 -2.71
C GLN A 177 -18.21 2.78 -3.01
N LEU A 178 -18.99 2.86 -4.09
CA LEU A 178 -19.84 1.76 -4.51
C LEU A 178 -19.02 0.51 -4.81
N VAL A 179 -17.96 0.65 -5.61
CA VAL A 179 -17.13 -0.49 -6.05
C VAL A 179 -16.28 -1.07 -4.90
N SER A 180 -15.84 -0.25 -3.95
CA SER A 180 -15.06 -0.72 -2.80
C SER A 180 -15.85 -1.67 -1.89
N SER A 181 -17.18 -1.61 -1.93
CA SER A 181 -18.06 -2.53 -1.21
C SER A 181 -18.22 -3.91 -1.88
N LEU A 182 -17.74 -4.08 -3.11
CA LEU A 182 -17.88 -5.33 -3.85
C LEU A 182 -16.89 -6.40 -3.36
N GLU A 183 -17.32 -7.66 -3.35
CA GLU A 183 -16.53 -8.80 -2.84
C GLU A 183 -15.16 -8.96 -3.52
N HIS A 184 -15.06 -8.59 -4.80
CA HIS A 184 -13.83 -8.74 -5.58
C HIS A 184 -13.08 -7.42 -5.80
N TYR A 185 -13.35 -6.41 -5.00
CA TYR A 185 -12.61 -5.15 -5.08
C TYR A 185 -11.13 -5.37 -4.77
N GLY A 186 -10.28 -4.94 -5.69
CA GLY A 186 -8.83 -5.04 -5.54
C GLY A 186 -8.25 -6.45 -5.53
N VAL A 187 -9.03 -7.45 -5.97
CA VAL A 187 -8.55 -8.84 -6.09
C VAL A 187 -7.79 -9.01 -7.40
N GLU A 188 -6.55 -9.46 -7.31
CA GLU A 188 -5.72 -9.85 -8.46
C GLU A 188 -5.95 -11.31 -8.80
N TRP A 189 -6.38 -11.61 -10.02
CA TRP A 189 -6.74 -12.96 -10.46
C TRP A 189 -5.62 -13.64 -11.24
N HIS A 190 -5.34 -14.91 -10.88
CA HIS A 190 -4.35 -15.76 -11.53
C HIS A 190 -4.97 -17.10 -11.91
N TRP A 191 -4.78 -17.50 -13.17
CA TRP A 191 -5.21 -18.83 -13.62
C TRP A 191 -4.18 -19.89 -13.25
N ALA A 192 -4.64 -20.92 -12.55
CA ALA A 192 -3.83 -22.05 -12.12
C ALA A 192 -4.55 -23.39 -12.39
N ARG A 193 -3.83 -24.48 -12.16
CA ARG A 193 -4.40 -25.83 -12.06
C ARG A 193 -4.03 -26.41 -10.71
N ASP A 194 -4.95 -27.17 -10.13
CA ASP A 194 -4.66 -27.96 -8.93
C ASP A 194 -3.80 -29.20 -9.23
N ALA A 195 -3.64 -30.06 -8.22
CA ALA A 195 -2.91 -31.32 -8.33
C ALA A 195 -3.58 -32.29 -9.29
N GLU A 196 -4.92 -32.25 -9.40
CA GLU A 196 -5.74 -33.09 -10.27
C GLU A 196 -5.85 -32.57 -11.70
N GLY A 197 -5.31 -31.36 -11.97
CA GLY A 197 -5.30 -30.72 -13.27
C GLY A 197 -6.54 -29.89 -13.58
N GLN A 198 -7.46 -29.69 -12.61
CA GLN A 198 -8.62 -28.81 -12.77
C GLN A 198 -8.19 -27.36 -12.85
N ARG A 199 -8.85 -26.59 -13.71
CA ARG A 199 -8.59 -25.16 -13.85
C ARG A 199 -9.26 -24.37 -12.74
N LEU A 200 -8.46 -23.53 -12.09
CA LEU A 200 -8.87 -22.70 -10.97
C LEU A 200 -8.52 -21.22 -11.22
N ALA A 201 -9.34 -20.33 -10.72
CA ALA A 201 -9.06 -18.90 -10.59
C ALA A 201 -8.60 -18.62 -9.16
N ILE A 202 -7.38 -18.16 -9.00
CA ILE A 202 -6.79 -17.80 -7.70
C ILE A 202 -6.84 -16.28 -7.56
N GLY A 203 -7.67 -15.78 -6.67
CA GLY A 203 -7.80 -14.35 -6.37
C GLY A 203 -6.99 -13.98 -5.15
N VAL A 204 -6.10 -13.01 -5.27
CA VAL A 204 -5.29 -12.49 -4.16
C VAL A 204 -5.80 -11.10 -3.80
N GLY A 205 -6.29 -10.94 -2.58
CA GLY A 205 -6.87 -9.70 -2.06
C GLY A 205 -6.34 -9.32 -0.68
N ALA A 206 -6.79 -8.19 -0.17
CA ALA A 206 -6.37 -7.65 1.13
C ALA A 206 -6.63 -8.61 2.32
N GLU A 207 -7.71 -9.41 2.24
CA GLU A 207 -8.12 -10.34 3.29
C GLU A 207 -7.45 -11.71 3.22
N GLY A 208 -6.92 -12.07 2.05
CA GLY A 208 -6.33 -13.38 1.79
C GLY A 208 -6.50 -13.83 0.35
N ILE A 209 -6.58 -15.14 0.16
CA ILE A 209 -6.61 -15.80 -1.13
C ILE A 209 -7.97 -16.49 -1.30
N ALA A 210 -8.66 -16.19 -2.41
CA ALA A 210 -9.86 -16.88 -2.85
C ALA A 210 -9.48 -17.92 -3.91
N VAL A 211 -9.89 -19.16 -3.70
CA VAL A 211 -9.76 -20.23 -4.69
C VAL A 211 -11.14 -20.46 -5.29
N CYS A 212 -11.29 -20.22 -6.60
CA CYS A 212 -12.55 -20.32 -7.30
C CYS A 212 -12.44 -21.28 -8.47
N LYS A 213 -13.57 -21.85 -8.90
CA LYS A 213 -13.68 -22.57 -10.16
C LYS A 213 -13.55 -21.60 -11.35
N GLU A 214 -13.61 -22.15 -12.56
CA GLU A 214 -13.53 -21.36 -13.80
C GLU A 214 -14.70 -20.38 -13.98
N ASP A 215 -15.86 -20.69 -13.42
CA ASP A 215 -17.05 -19.82 -13.35
C ASP A 215 -16.98 -18.79 -12.21
N PHE A 216 -15.86 -18.73 -11.48
CA PHE A 216 -15.63 -17.94 -10.27
C PHE A 216 -16.53 -18.32 -9.07
N SER A 217 -17.17 -19.47 -9.08
CA SER A 217 -17.79 -20.00 -7.87
C SER A 217 -16.71 -20.32 -6.84
N LEU A 218 -16.92 -19.85 -5.61
CA LEU A 218 -15.94 -20.01 -4.52
C LEU A 218 -15.81 -21.48 -4.12
N VAL A 219 -14.58 -21.99 -4.10
CA VAL A 219 -14.23 -23.33 -3.59
C VAL A 219 -13.68 -23.22 -2.18
N ASN A 220 -12.76 -22.26 -1.94
CA ASN A 220 -12.12 -22.09 -0.65
C ASN A 220 -11.65 -20.65 -0.46
N ARG A 221 -11.60 -20.20 0.80
CA ARG A 221 -11.05 -18.90 1.20
C ARG A 221 -9.97 -19.12 2.24
N ILE A 222 -8.76 -18.61 1.96
CA ILE A 222 -7.56 -18.79 2.76
C ILE A 222 -7.15 -17.43 3.29
N SER A 223 -7.38 -17.16 4.57
CA SER A 223 -6.94 -15.93 5.21
C SER A 223 -5.43 -15.95 5.47
N TYR A 224 -4.77 -14.80 5.47
CA TYR A 224 -3.31 -14.73 5.68
C TYR A 224 -2.83 -15.34 7.01
N PRO A 225 -3.52 -15.20 8.16
CA PRO A 225 -3.08 -15.80 9.42
C PRO A 225 -2.92 -17.31 9.41
N ILE A 226 -3.69 -18.03 8.57
CA ILE A 226 -3.57 -19.51 8.50
C ILE A 226 -2.49 -19.98 7.53
N ILE A 227 -1.88 -19.07 6.76
CA ILE A 227 -0.78 -19.39 5.84
C ILE A 227 0.52 -19.44 6.63
N GLN A 228 1.07 -20.63 6.83
CA GLN A 228 2.35 -20.82 7.50
C GLN A 228 3.52 -20.45 6.59
N THR A 229 3.51 -20.98 5.36
CA THR A 229 4.55 -20.73 4.35
C THR A 229 3.97 -20.64 2.95
N ALA A 230 4.61 -19.78 2.14
CA ALA A 230 4.41 -19.71 0.70
C ALA A 230 5.75 -19.92 0.03
N THR A 231 5.83 -20.83 -0.94
CA THR A 231 7.06 -21.08 -1.70
C THR A 231 6.74 -21.26 -3.18
N GLN A 232 7.73 -20.97 -4.05
CA GLN A 232 7.59 -21.16 -5.48
C GLN A 232 8.73 -22.05 -6.00
N SER A 233 8.39 -23.07 -6.79
CA SER A 233 9.35 -23.90 -7.47
C SER A 233 8.88 -24.19 -8.90
N GLY A 234 9.70 -23.82 -9.87
CA GLY A 234 9.32 -23.95 -11.28
C GLY A 234 8.03 -23.21 -11.59
N LYS A 235 7.04 -23.94 -12.14
CA LYS A 235 5.72 -23.41 -12.49
C LYS A 235 4.69 -23.51 -11.35
N SER A 236 5.10 -23.97 -10.17
CA SER A 236 4.19 -24.25 -9.06
C SER A 236 4.43 -23.33 -7.88
N VAL A 237 3.33 -22.93 -7.25
CA VAL A 237 3.30 -22.24 -5.97
C VAL A 237 2.73 -23.20 -4.94
N TYR A 238 3.39 -23.30 -3.80
CA TYR A 238 3.02 -24.16 -2.68
C TYR A 238 2.63 -23.28 -1.50
N LEU A 239 1.45 -23.52 -0.94
CA LEU A 239 0.98 -22.87 0.27
C LEU A 239 0.79 -23.92 1.36
N THR A 240 1.54 -23.79 2.46
CA THR A 240 1.28 -24.58 3.66
C THR A 240 0.31 -23.81 4.52
N VAL A 241 -0.86 -24.39 4.80
CA VAL A 241 -1.92 -23.78 5.60
C VAL A 241 -2.24 -24.63 6.80
N THR A 242 -2.56 -24.00 7.92
CA THR A 242 -3.04 -24.68 9.14
C THR A 242 -4.50 -25.09 8.93
N LYS A 243 -4.84 -26.36 9.16
CA LYS A 243 -6.20 -26.86 9.03
C LYS A 243 -6.94 -26.85 10.37
N ASP A 244 -6.32 -27.31 11.42
CA ASP A 244 -6.78 -27.30 12.81
C ASP A 244 -5.56 -27.29 13.73
N THR A 245 -5.73 -27.30 15.03
CA THR A 245 -4.69 -27.03 16.04
C THR A 245 -3.37 -27.80 15.91
N SER A 246 -3.25 -28.80 15.02
CA SER A 246 -2.02 -29.58 14.84
C SER A 246 -1.72 -30.01 13.39
N ASP A 247 -2.68 -29.95 12.47
CA ASP A 247 -2.49 -30.45 11.11
C ASP A 247 -2.24 -29.32 10.09
N SER A 248 -1.18 -29.48 9.30
CA SER A 248 -0.89 -28.61 8.15
C SER A 248 -1.20 -29.30 6.83
N MET A 249 -1.77 -28.56 5.90
CA MET A 249 -2.07 -29.02 4.56
C MET A 249 -1.27 -28.20 3.55
N VAL A 250 -0.75 -28.85 2.50
CA VAL A 250 -0.06 -28.17 1.40
C VAL A 250 -0.99 -28.09 0.19
N LEU A 251 -1.28 -26.87 -0.23
CA LEU A 251 -2.00 -26.57 -1.46
C LEU A 251 -1.00 -26.29 -2.58
N ILE A 252 -1.23 -26.88 -3.75
CA ILE A 252 -0.33 -26.78 -4.90
C ILE A 252 -1.08 -26.14 -6.06
N PHE A 253 -0.56 -25.02 -6.56
CA PHE A 253 -1.10 -24.31 -7.73
C PHE A 253 -0.07 -24.32 -8.86
N LYS A 254 -0.40 -24.96 -9.97
CA LYS A 254 0.45 -25.05 -11.16
C LYS A 254 0.02 -24.04 -12.21
N LEU A 255 0.92 -23.15 -12.58
CA LEU A 255 0.66 -22.05 -13.52
C LEU A 255 1.24 -22.36 -14.92
N ILE A 256 0.89 -21.54 -15.91
CA ILE A 256 1.30 -21.70 -17.31
C ILE A 256 2.80 -21.55 -17.52
N SER A 257 3.46 -20.73 -16.71
CA SER A 257 4.89 -20.43 -16.82
C SER A 257 5.54 -20.22 -15.45
N ASN A 258 6.88 -20.26 -15.41
CA ASN A 258 7.63 -19.90 -14.21
C ASN A 258 7.42 -18.41 -13.83
N ARG A 259 7.27 -17.53 -14.85
CA ARG A 259 7.00 -16.10 -14.62
C ARG A 259 5.61 -15.89 -14.01
N ALA A 260 4.59 -16.63 -14.48
CA ALA A 260 3.25 -16.58 -13.89
C ALA A 260 3.26 -17.11 -12.45
N ALA A 261 3.99 -18.18 -12.14
CA ALA A 261 4.15 -18.71 -10.79
C ALA A 261 4.85 -17.70 -9.87
N SER A 262 5.91 -17.05 -10.36
CA SER A 262 6.56 -15.96 -9.63
C SER A 262 5.62 -14.76 -9.44
N GLY A 263 4.75 -14.48 -10.42
CA GLY A 263 3.71 -13.45 -10.33
C GLY A 263 2.73 -13.74 -9.19
N LEU A 264 2.16 -14.95 -9.13
CA LEU A 264 1.26 -15.35 -8.04
C LEU A 264 1.96 -15.31 -6.67
N TYR A 265 3.18 -15.85 -6.59
CA TYR A 265 3.96 -15.81 -5.35
C TYR A 265 4.19 -14.38 -4.86
N ARG A 266 4.56 -13.47 -5.77
CA ARG A 266 4.72 -12.05 -5.47
C ARG A 266 3.40 -11.40 -5.07
N ALA A 267 2.32 -11.67 -5.78
CA ALA A 267 1.00 -11.15 -5.44
C ALA A 267 0.64 -11.50 -3.98
N ILE A 268 0.79 -12.77 -3.58
CA ILE A 268 0.50 -13.22 -2.21
C ILE A 268 1.38 -12.51 -1.18
N THR A 269 2.69 -12.48 -1.40
CA THR A 269 3.65 -11.94 -0.42
C THR A 269 3.59 -10.42 -0.33
N GLU A 270 3.47 -9.74 -1.47
CA GLU A 270 3.41 -8.29 -1.54
C GLU A 270 2.07 -7.75 -1.02
N THR A 271 0.95 -8.40 -1.33
CA THR A 271 -0.37 -8.02 -0.83
C THR A 271 -0.47 -8.21 0.68
N HIS A 272 0.03 -9.35 1.20
CA HIS A 272 0.13 -9.55 2.64
C HIS A 272 0.95 -8.44 3.32
N ALA A 273 2.13 -8.14 2.78
CA ALA A 273 2.99 -7.11 3.33
C ALA A 273 2.34 -5.72 3.28
N PHE A 274 1.68 -5.39 2.17
CA PHE A 274 1.06 -4.08 1.98
C PHE A 274 -0.11 -3.83 2.94
N TYR A 275 -1.01 -4.80 3.12
CA TYR A 275 -2.23 -4.57 3.90
C TYR A 275 -2.14 -5.03 5.35
N ARG A 276 -1.26 -6.01 5.69
CA ARG A 276 -1.27 -6.68 7.00
C ARG A 276 -0.04 -6.45 7.85
N CYS A 277 1.02 -5.87 7.28
CA CYS A 277 2.21 -5.52 8.04
C CYS A 277 2.19 -4.05 8.44
N ASP A 278 2.72 -3.74 9.62
CA ASP A 278 2.80 -2.35 10.09
C ASP A 278 3.90 -1.58 9.35
N THR A 279 5.05 -2.21 9.09
CA THR A 279 6.16 -1.62 8.34
C THR A 279 6.71 -2.59 7.31
N VAL A 280 7.31 -2.05 6.23
CA VAL A 280 7.98 -2.87 5.20
C VAL A 280 9.19 -3.61 5.78
N THR A 281 9.92 -3.01 6.71
CA THR A 281 11.10 -3.64 7.32
C THR A 281 10.72 -4.94 8.02
N SER A 282 9.64 -4.94 8.83
CA SER A 282 9.14 -6.15 9.48
C SER A 282 8.65 -7.21 8.49
N ALA A 283 8.00 -6.79 7.40
CA ALA A 283 7.54 -7.66 6.34
C ALA A 283 8.71 -8.36 5.62
N VAL A 284 9.76 -7.61 5.30
CA VAL A 284 10.98 -8.14 4.66
C VAL A 284 11.69 -9.12 5.59
N MET A 285 11.84 -8.79 6.88
CA MET A 285 12.47 -9.68 7.86
C MET A 285 11.70 -10.97 8.07
N MET A 286 10.37 -10.92 8.15
CA MET A 286 9.53 -12.12 8.25
C MET A 286 9.65 -13.01 7.00
N GLN A 287 9.80 -12.42 5.82
CA GLN A 287 9.96 -13.17 4.58
C GLN A 287 11.34 -13.84 4.50
N TYR A 288 12.41 -13.16 4.89
CA TYR A 288 13.75 -13.76 4.98
C TYR A 288 13.81 -14.91 6.00
N SER A 289 13.14 -14.79 7.13
CA SER A 289 13.07 -15.88 8.12
C SER A 289 12.29 -17.11 7.62
N ARG A 290 11.40 -16.96 6.67
CA ARG A 290 10.62 -18.04 6.05
C ARG A 290 11.33 -18.69 4.85
N ASP A 291 12.23 -17.97 4.19
CA ASP A 291 13.01 -18.49 3.06
C ASP A 291 14.44 -18.83 3.49
N PHE A 292 14.56 -19.90 4.27
CA PHE A 292 15.84 -20.39 4.81
C PHE A 292 16.87 -20.72 3.70
N LYS A 293 16.43 -21.17 2.51
CA LYS A 293 17.34 -21.42 1.37
C LYS A 293 17.91 -20.14 0.79
N GLY A 294 17.09 -19.09 0.68
CA GLY A 294 17.53 -17.76 0.24
C GLY A 294 18.49 -17.12 1.26
N HIS A 295 18.24 -17.30 2.53
CA HIS A 295 19.11 -16.83 3.61
C HIS A 295 20.49 -17.53 3.60
N LEU A 296 20.54 -18.85 3.47
CA LEU A 296 21.78 -19.62 3.31
C LEU A 296 22.56 -19.19 2.06
N ALA A 297 21.88 -19.02 0.92
CA ALA A 297 22.54 -18.56 -0.31
C ALA A 297 23.13 -17.15 -0.16
N SER A 298 22.48 -16.25 0.60
CA SER A 298 22.99 -14.89 0.86
C SER A 298 24.23 -14.87 1.77
N LEU A 299 24.37 -15.84 2.66
CA LEU A 299 25.53 -15.96 3.56
C LEU A 299 26.78 -16.50 2.86
N PHE A 300 26.61 -17.28 1.78
CA PHE A 300 27.71 -17.86 1.02
C PHE A 300 28.12 -17.09 -0.24
N LEU A 301 27.32 -16.12 -0.66
CA LEU A 301 27.63 -15.25 -1.79
C LEU A 301 28.31 -13.98 -1.29
N ASN A 302 29.64 -13.93 -1.41
CA ASN A 302 30.47 -12.78 -1.10
C ASN A 302 29.84 -11.47 -1.62
N GLU A 303 29.79 -10.44 -0.75
CA GLU A 303 29.11 -9.15 -0.94
C GLU A 303 29.57 -8.32 -2.15
N ASN A 304 30.62 -8.73 -2.86
CA ASN A 304 31.18 -7.98 -4.00
C ASN A 304 30.59 -8.32 -5.36
N ILE A 305 29.57 -9.19 -5.44
CA ILE A 305 28.90 -9.48 -6.70
C ILE A 305 27.52 -8.83 -6.71
N ASN A 306 27.46 -7.51 -6.91
CA ASN A 306 26.25 -6.79 -7.28
C ASN A 306 25.75 -7.10 -8.72
N LEU A 307 26.41 -8.04 -9.40
CA LEU A 307 25.99 -8.52 -10.71
C LEU A 307 24.95 -9.65 -10.53
N GLY A 308 23.68 -9.32 -10.64
CA GLY A 308 22.65 -10.31 -10.83
C GLY A 308 21.68 -10.60 -9.68
N LYS A 309 21.69 -9.83 -8.59
CA LYS A 309 20.65 -9.95 -7.55
C LYS A 309 19.28 -9.64 -8.18
N LYS A 310 18.46 -10.66 -8.40
CA LYS A 310 17.05 -10.50 -8.73
C LYS A 310 16.27 -10.28 -7.45
N TYR A 311 15.74 -9.07 -7.29
CA TYR A 311 14.78 -8.82 -6.22
C TYR A 311 13.44 -9.49 -6.60
N VAL A 312 12.92 -10.30 -5.70
CA VAL A 312 11.61 -10.94 -5.87
C VAL A 312 10.53 -10.06 -5.24
N PHE A 313 10.85 -9.39 -4.17
CA PHE A 313 9.95 -8.53 -3.39
C PHE A 313 10.33 -7.05 -3.59
N ASP A 314 9.37 -6.20 -3.96
CA ASP A 314 9.64 -4.80 -4.32
C ASP A 314 8.72 -3.76 -3.67
N ILE A 315 7.98 -4.13 -2.62
CA ILE A 315 7.19 -3.18 -1.83
C ILE A 315 8.12 -2.21 -1.09
N ARG A 316 7.80 -0.93 -1.14
CA ARG A 316 8.55 0.15 -0.48
C ARG A 316 7.87 0.61 0.81
N ARG A 317 6.53 0.60 0.82
CA ARG A 317 5.70 1.06 1.92
C ARG A 317 4.50 0.16 2.10
N THR A 318 4.04 0.00 3.34
CA THR A 318 2.74 -0.58 3.65
C THR A 318 1.63 0.44 3.37
N SER A 319 0.37 0.02 3.39
CA SER A 319 -0.77 0.91 3.20
C SER A 319 -0.78 2.09 4.18
N LYS A 320 -0.43 1.84 5.46
CA LYS A 320 -0.29 2.89 6.49
C LYS A 320 0.83 3.86 6.15
N GLU A 321 2.01 3.33 5.79
CA GLU A 321 3.18 4.15 5.44
C GLU A 321 2.94 4.99 4.17
N VAL A 322 2.19 4.47 3.19
CA VAL A 322 1.81 5.24 1.98
C VAL A 322 0.92 6.41 2.35
N TYR A 323 -0.12 6.17 3.15
CA TYR A 323 -1.04 7.20 3.60
C TYR A 323 -0.31 8.31 4.37
N ASP A 324 0.52 7.95 5.34
CA ASP A 324 1.29 8.89 6.15
C ASP A 324 2.29 9.69 5.30
N TYR A 325 2.98 9.02 4.37
CA TYR A 325 3.91 9.67 3.45
C TYR A 325 3.19 10.68 2.54
N ALA A 326 2.09 10.28 1.93
CA ALA A 326 1.31 11.14 1.04
C ALA A 326 0.76 12.35 1.80
N ARG A 327 0.20 12.14 3.00
CA ARG A 327 -0.32 13.20 3.85
C ARG A 327 0.75 14.24 4.20
N ARG A 328 1.95 13.79 4.61
CA ARG A 328 3.08 14.70 4.91
C ARG A 328 3.54 15.45 3.68
N THR A 329 3.66 14.76 2.54
CA THR A 329 4.12 15.37 1.29
C THR A 329 3.14 16.42 0.78
N LEU A 330 1.83 16.17 0.84
CA LEU A 330 0.79 17.12 0.46
C LEU A 330 0.77 18.33 1.40
N TYR A 331 0.87 18.10 2.70
CA TYR A 331 0.97 19.16 3.69
C TYR A 331 2.19 20.07 3.44
N ASN A 332 3.36 19.48 3.20
CA ASN A 332 4.59 20.23 2.91
C ASN A 332 4.51 21.01 1.57
N ALA A 333 3.69 20.53 0.63
CA ALA A 333 3.41 21.21 -0.63
C ALA A 333 2.33 22.31 -0.50
N GLY A 334 1.78 22.53 0.70
CA GLY A 334 0.71 23.50 0.95
C GLY A 334 -0.65 23.09 0.39
N ILE A 335 -0.82 21.81 0.02
CA ILE A 335 -2.07 21.27 -0.53
C ILE A 335 -2.93 20.79 0.63
N MET A 336 -4.06 21.49 0.86
CA MET A 336 -5.04 21.07 1.87
C MET A 336 -5.73 19.79 1.46
N VAL A 337 -5.57 18.73 2.24
CA VAL A 337 -6.31 17.49 2.05
C VAL A 337 -7.72 17.66 2.61
N ALA A 338 -8.72 17.66 1.75
CA ALA A 338 -10.13 17.67 2.14
C ALA A 338 -10.49 16.31 2.75
N GLY A 339 -10.45 16.20 4.08
CA GLY A 339 -10.74 14.94 4.77
C GLY A 339 -10.63 15.07 6.29
N GLY A 340 -11.27 16.07 6.85
CA GLY A 340 -11.60 16.10 8.26
C GLY A 340 -13.12 16.22 8.36
N GLU A 341 -13.79 15.16 8.81
CA GLU A 341 -15.20 15.23 9.14
C GLU A 341 -15.47 16.39 10.08
N ARG A 342 -16.13 17.44 9.55
CA ARG A 342 -16.89 18.37 10.37
C ARG A 342 -18.34 17.97 10.20
N THR A 343 -18.91 17.39 11.25
CA THR A 343 -20.35 17.30 11.43
C THR A 343 -20.99 18.65 11.15
N PRO A 344 -22.07 18.74 10.37
CA PRO A 344 -22.73 19.99 10.07
C PRO A 344 -23.62 20.39 11.25
N SER A 345 -23.16 21.29 12.11
CA SER A 345 -24.07 22.13 12.89
C SER A 345 -24.19 23.45 12.16
N GLY A 346 -25.43 23.72 11.75
CA GLY A 346 -25.77 24.80 10.85
C GLY A 346 -25.45 26.20 11.33
N ARG A 347 -25.10 27.04 10.38
CA ARG A 347 -25.65 28.36 10.15
C ARG A 347 -25.07 28.94 8.87
N SER A 348 -25.96 29.40 8.01
CA SER A 348 -25.75 30.06 6.74
C SER A 348 -25.28 31.52 6.86
N PRO A 349 -25.03 32.21 5.74
CA PRO A 349 -23.86 33.07 5.57
C PRO A 349 -24.21 34.55 5.67
N LEU A 350 -23.22 35.38 5.98
CA LEU A 350 -23.23 36.81 5.64
C LEU A 350 -21.90 37.18 4.96
N ARG A 351 -22.10 37.81 3.85
CA ARG A 351 -21.20 38.44 2.90
C ARG A 351 -20.53 39.66 3.55
N GLY A 352 -19.28 39.89 3.31
CA GLY A 352 -18.69 41.22 3.52
C GLY A 352 -17.19 41.24 3.77
N GLN A 353 -16.48 41.69 2.76
CA GLN A 353 -15.26 42.53 2.75
C GLN A 353 -13.92 42.00 3.29
N GLU A 354 -12.99 42.17 2.42
CA GLU A 354 -11.53 42.13 2.54
C GLU A 354 -10.96 42.96 3.70
N GLU A 355 -9.72 42.57 4.03
CA GLU A 355 -8.67 43.27 4.78
C GLU A 355 -8.41 42.73 6.18
N GLY A 356 -7.11 42.38 6.38
CA GLY A 356 -6.52 42.38 7.72
C GLY A 356 -5.75 41.10 8.05
N LEU A 357 -4.45 41.20 7.91
CA LEU A 357 -3.41 40.45 8.60
C LEU A 357 -3.93 39.75 9.87
N GLY A 358 -4.09 38.43 9.80
CA GLY A 358 -4.39 37.59 10.95
C GLY A 358 -3.11 37.31 11.73
N GLU A 359 -2.98 37.91 12.88
CA GLU A 359 -1.97 37.60 13.89
C GLU A 359 -2.04 36.10 14.24
N ASP A 360 -0.93 35.39 14.00
CA ASP A 360 -0.74 33.99 14.38
C ASP A 360 -0.87 33.88 15.90
N CYS A 361 -1.85 33.14 16.39
CA CYS A 361 -2.08 32.91 17.81
C CYS A 361 -0.81 32.35 18.46
N GLY A 362 -0.23 33.03 19.42
CA GLY A 362 1.01 32.65 20.11
C GLY A 362 1.00 31.24 20.70
N SER A 363 -0.19 30.69 20.99
CA SER A 363 -0.38 29.29 21.42
C SER A 363 -0.13 28.28 20.29
N CYS A 364 -0.51 28.62 19.07
CA CYS A 364 -0.24 27.77 17.90
C CYS A 364 1.24 27.74 17.50
N GLN A 365 1.93 28.89 17.66
CA GLN A 365 3.38 28.98 17.41
C GLN A 365 4.17 28.21 18.46
N GLN A 366 3.78 28.27 19.74
CA GLN A 366 4.42 27.48 20.80
C GLN A 366 4.19 26.00 20.64
N SER A 367 3.00 25.56 20.26
CA SER A 367 2.71 24.15 19.98
C SER A 367 3.49 23.63 18.78
N ARG A 368 3.65 24.44 17.73
CA ARG A 368 4.45 24.10 16.54
C ARG A 368 5.93 23.99 16.87
N ALA A 369 6.48 24.94 17.63
CA ALA A 369 7.87 24.91 18.07
C ALA A 369 8.16 23.73 19.02
N LEU A 370 7.18 23.33 19.83
CA LEU A 370 7.29 22.17 20.72
C LEU A 370 7.29 20.87 19.92
N LEU A 371 6.42 20.74 18.93
CA LEU A 371 6.38 19.57 18.03
C LEU A 371 7.65 19.44 17.21
N GLU A 372 8.19 20.51 16.64
CA GLU A 372 9.47 20.50 15.96
C GLU A 372 10.64 20.10 16.88
N ARG A 373 10.61 20.55 18.14
CA ARG A 373 11.60 20.16 19.13
C ARG A 373 11.50 18.67 19.50
N LEU A 374 10.29 18.15 19.65
CA LEU A 374 10.06 16.72 19.91
C LEU A 374 10.50 15.86 18.73
N GLU A 375 10.25 16.30 17.51
CA GLU A 375 10.65 15.59 16.30
C GLU A 375 12.17 15.56 16.13
N LYS A 376 12.86 16.68 16.37
CA LYS A 376 14.32 16.75 16.41
C LYS A 376 14.95 15.90 17.54
N LEU A 377 14.30 15.84 18.70
CA LEU A 377 14.73 14.97 19.80
C LEU A 377 14.55 13.48 19.44
N ARG A 378 13.44 13.14 18.77
CA ARG A 378 13.19 11.79 18.30
C ARG A 378 14.20 11.37 17.23
N GLU A 379 14.51 12.25 16.27
CA GLU A 379 15.55 12.00 15.26
C GLU A 379 16.93 11.82 15.89
N ALA A 380 17.25 12.58 16.93
CA ALA A 380 18.52 12.47 17.66
C ALA A 380 18.66 11.17 18.48
N LEU A 381 17.55 10.49 18.76
CA LEU A 381 17.52 9.21 19.47
C LEU A 381 17.48 7.99 18.53
N LEU A 382 17.47 8.20 17.21
CA LEU A 382 17.52 7.10 16.25
C LEU A 382 18.94 6.57 16.06
N CYS A 383 19.03 5.26 15.87
CA CYS A 383 20.29 4.58 15.55
C CYS A 383 20.99 5.21 14.34
N MET A 384 22.25 5.60 14.50
CA MET A 384 23.05 6.24 13.46
C MET A 384 23.25 5.35 12.20
N LEU A 385 23.15 4.03 12.35
CA LEU A 385 23.41 3.08 11.26
C LEU A 385 22.16 2.69 10.50
N CYS A 386 21.07 2.35 11.17
CA CYS A 386 19.84 1.94 10.50
C CYS A 386 18.82 3.07 10.35
N CYS A 387 18.92 4.14 11.15
CA CYS A 387 17.99 5.27 11.20
C CYS A 387 16.51 4.86 11.40
N VAL A 388 16.27 3.70 11.99
CA VAL A 388 14.93 3.09 12.16
C VAL A 388 14.63 2.84 13.63
N GLU A 389 15.54 2.17 14.34
CA GLU A 389 15.39 1.81 15.76
C GLU A 389 15.95 2.91 16.66
N GLU A 390 15.41 3.03 17.87
CA GLU A 390 15.97 3.93 18.89
C GLU A 390 17.32 3.41 19.39
N ILE A 391 18.18 4.33 19.85
CA ILE A 391 19.47 3.99 20.45
C ILE A 391 19.20 3.32 21.80
N ASP A 392 19.57 2.06 21.94
CA ASP A 392 19.41 1.26 23.15
C ASP A 392 20.67 0.47 23.53
N ALA A 393 21.80 0.79 22.91
CA ALA A 393 23.06 0.10 23.13
C ALA A 393 24.22 1.05 23.41
N ALA A 394 25.04 0.69 24.40
CA ALA A 394 26.30 1.35 24.75
C ALA A 394 27.48 0.44 24.43
N PHE A 395 28.51 0.97 23.78
CA PHE A 395 29.76 0.25 23.51
C PHE A 395 30.69 0.27 24.73
N CYS A 396 31.07 -0.88 25.19
CA CYS A 396 32.04 -0.98 26.30
C CYS A 396 33.44 -1.32 25.75
N PRO A 397 34.51 -0.66 26.26
CA PRO A 397 34.56 0.20 27.46
C PRO A 397 34.29 1.69 27.21
N CYS A 398 34.14 2.14 25.95
CA CYS A 398 34.13 3.57 25.62
C CYS A 398 32.85 4.32 26.01
N GLY A 399 31.75 3.63 26.27
CA GLY A 399 30.45 4.20 26.71
C GLY A 399 29.66 4.98 25.65
N HIS A 400 30.06 4.99 24.38
CA HIS A 400 29.30 5.70 23.34
C HIS A 400 28.00 4.99 23.03
N MET A 401 26.91 5.76 22.94
CA MET A 401 25.54 5.32 22.64
C MET A 401 25.07 5.99 21.36
N VAL A 402 25.16 5.30 20.23
CA VAL A 402 24.80 5.85 18.91
C VAL A 402 24.07 4.84 18.02
N CYS A 403 23.91 3.61 18.50
CA CYS A 403 23.31 2.51 17.74
C CYS A 403 22.24 1.79 18.55
N CYS A 404 21.29 1.15 17.85
CA CYS A 404 20.47 0.12 18.45
C CYS A 404 21.27 -1.17 18.68
N GLN A 405 20.81 -2.02 19.58
CA GLN A 405 21.52 -3.25 19.96
C GLN A 405 21.79 -4.17 18.78
N THR A 406 20.85 -4.27 17.85
CA THR A 406 20.99 -5.08 16.64
C THR A 406 22.16 -4.62 15.76
N CYS A 407 22.31 -3.32 15.56
CA CYS A 407 23.41 -2.75 14.79
C CYS A 407 24.72 -2.77 15.57
N ALA A 408 24.68 -2.48 16.88
CA ALA A 408 25.86 -2.46 17.74
C ALA A 408 26.55 -3.82 17.82
N ASN A 409 25.78 -4.91 17.89
CA ASN A 409 26.34 -6.28 17.94
C ASN A 409 27.06 -6.72 16.65
N GLN A 410 26.95 -5.96 15.57
CA GLN A 410 27.63 -6.24 14.30
C GLN A 410 28.99 -5.50 14.20
N LEU A 411 29.33 -4.66 15.16
CA LEU A 411 30.50 -3.81 15.12
C LEU A 411 31.59 -4.33 16.04
N GLN A 412 32.81 -4.42 15.52
CA GLN A 412 34.02 -4.75 16.29
C GLN A 412 34.70 -3.51 16.86
N SER A 413 34.37 -2.31 16.35
CA SER A 413 34.92 -1.06 16.85
C SER A 413 33.83 0.01 16.94
N CYS A 414 33.94 0.89 17.91
CA CYS A 414 33.00 2.00 18.12
C CYS A 414 33.03 2.99 16.93
N PRO A 415 31.89 3.31 16.29
CA PRO A 415 31.90 4.19 15.14
C PRO A 415 32.23 5.65 15.46
N VAL A 416 32.21 6.04 16.75
CA VAL A 416 32.54 7.39 17.21
C VAL A 416 34.03 7.55 17.51
N CYS A 417 34.60 6.66 18.35
CA CYS A 417 35.96 6.80 18.80
C CYS A 417 36.91 5.72 18.27
N ARG A 418 36.43 4.74 17.52
CA ARG A 418 37.16 3.63 16.93
C ARG A 418 37.87 2.70 17.93
N SER A 419 37.54 2.81 19.23
CA SER A 419 38.02 1.84 20.21
C SER A 419 37.43 0.47 19.95
N GLU A 420 38.18 -0.57 20.24
CA GLU A 420 37.68 -1.95 20.15
C GLU A 420 36.52 -2.17 21.11
N VAL A 421 35.51 -2.91 20.66
CA VAL A 421 34.32 -3.20 21.45
C VAL A 421 34.48 -4.55 22.12
N GLU A 422 34.61 -4.53 23.45
CA GLU A 422 34.69 -5.76 24.24
C GLU A 422 33.30 -6.42 24.37
N HIS A 423 32.29 -5.63 24.63
CA HIS A 423 30.87 -6.07 24.63
C HIS A 423 29.93 -4.89 24.43
N VAL A 424 28.70 -5.20 24.08
CA VAL A 424 27.58 -4.23 23.91
C VAL A 424 26.62 -4.36 25.08
N GLN A 425 26.47 -3.27 25.84
CA GLN A 425 25.55 -3.19 26.98
C GLN A 425 24.20 -2.65 26.51
N HIS A 426 23.11 -3.38 26.78
CA HIS A 426 21.76 -2.86 26.54
C HIS A 426 21.42 -1.76 27.55
N VAL A 427 20.85 -0.66 27.08
CA VAL A 427 20.48 0.51 27.88
C VAL A 427 19.00 0.80 27.70
N TYR A 428 18.27 0.91 28.79
CA TYR A 428 16.87 1.28 28.78
C TYR A 428 16.74 2.79 28.85
N LEU A 429 16.43 3.42 27.74
CA LEU A 429 16.06 4.84 27.71
C LEU A 429 14.56 5.00 27.95
N PRO A 430 14.10 6.06 28.66
CA PRO A 430 12.67 6.33 28.76
C PRO A 430 12.12 6.62 27.36
N THR A 431 11.27 5.74 26.84
CA THR A 431 10.70 5.86 25.49
C THR A 431 9.76 7.05 25.41
N CYS A 432 9.78 7.80 24.28
CA CYS A 432 8.89 8.94 24.05
C CYS A 432 7.38 8.57 24.16
N THR A 433 7.02 7.31 23.96
CA THR A 433 5.66 6.80 24.17
C THR A 433 5.19 6.87 25.61
N SER A 434 6.07 6.73 26.61
CA SER A 434 5.71 6.90 28.02
C SER A 434 5.53 8.37 28.43
N LEU A 435 6.11 9.30 27.70
CA LEU A 435 5.96 10.74 27.94
C LEU A 435 4.69 11.35 27.32
N LEU A 436 4.15 10.72 26.28
CA LEU A 436 2.91 11.16 25.62
C LEU A 436 1.63 10.78 26.39
N ASN A 437 1.69 9.77 27.26
CA ASN A 437 0.58 9.36 28.12
C ASN A 437 0.33 10.27 29.33
N PHE A 438 1.20 11.26 29.59
CA PHE A 438 1.03 12.23 30.66
C PHE A 438 0.23 13.49 30.30
N THR A 439 -0.15 13.69 29.02
CA THR A 439 -0.78 14.94 28.56
C THR A 439 -2.29 14.82 28.28
N THR A 440 -2.96 13.69 28.56
CA THR A 440 -4.39 13.52 28.28
C THR A 440 -5.26 13.31 29.52
N THR A 441 -4.83 13.73 30.71
CA THR A 441 -5.71 13.74 31.89
C THR A 441 -5.56 15.06 32.65
N SER A 442 -6.25 16.10 32.17
CA SER A 442 -6.64 17.22 33.00
C SER A 442 -7.83 17.95 32.40
N HIS A 443 -9.04 17.55 32.80
CA HIS A 443 -10.14 18.45 33.16
C HIS A 443 -11.30 17.59 33.69
N GLY A 444 -11.50 17.66 35.00
CA GLY A 444 -12.63 17.12 35.73
C GLY A 444 -12.24 17.04 37.21
N GLY A 445 -12.61 18.07 37.96
CA GLY A 445 -12.24 18.18 39.35
C GLY A 445 -12.90 17.13 40.24
N ASP A 446 -12.20 16.68 41.24
CA ASP A 446 -12.64 16.77 42.65
C ASP A 446 -11.48 16.39 43.58
N ASP A 447 -11.44 17.12 44.70
CA ASP A 447 -10.47 17.07 45.77
C ASP A 447 -10.49 15.70 46.53
N SER A 448 -9.29 15.12 46.69
CA SER A 448 -8.80 14.65 47.97
C SER A 448 -7.44 13.94 47.86
N PRO A 449 -6.48 14.23 48.77
CA PRO A 449 -5.12 13.69 48.68
C PRO A 449 -5.00 12.35 49.39
N GLY A 450 -4.51 11.34 48.66
CA GLY A 450 -4.14 10.04 49.18
C GLY A 450 -2.82 9.53 48.64
N PRO A 451 -2.02 8.76 49.33
CA PRO A 451 -0.64 9.04 49.67
C PRO A 451 0.39 8.43 48.73
N ILE A 452 1.30 9.28 48.24
CA ILE A 452 2.60 8.87 47.70
C ILE A 452 3.49 8.55 48.93
N HIS A 453 3.49 7.32 49.36
CA HIS A 453 4.56 6.74 50.19
C HIS A 453 4.42 5.22 50.21
N ARG A 454 5.23 4.56 49.38
CA ARG A 454 5.85 3.24 49.57
C ARG A 454 6.32 2.66 48.24
N LEU A 455 7.56 2.92 47.95
CA LEU A 455 8.41 2.04 47.13
C LEU A 455 9.86 2.61 47.14
N CYS A 456 10.40 2.68 48.36
CA CYS A 456 11.81 2.80 48.60
C CYS A 456 12.13 2.16 49.94
N ALA A 457 12.13 0.84 49.98
CA ALA A 457 12.76 0.06 51.06
C ALA A 457 12.55 -1.43 50.76
N THR A 458 13.43 -2.03 50.00
CA THR A 458 13.88 -3.43 50.17
C THR A 458 14.99 -3.70 49.14
N LEU A 459 16.17 -3.13 49.39
CA LEU A 459 17.45 -3.69 48.95
C LEU A 459 18.40 -3.52 50.13
N GLY A 460 18.44 -4.53 50.92
CA GLY A 460 19.38 -4.64 52.02
C GLY A 460 19.28 -6.02 52.64
N SER A 461 20.40 -6.74 52.53
CA SER A 461 20.84 -7.90 53.33
C SER A 461 20.31 -9.28 52.94
N GLY A 462 21.31 -10.16 52.66
CA GLY A 462 21.19 -11.59 52.69
C GLY A 462 22.21 -12.36 51.92
N GLN A 463 23.42 -12.31 52.42
CA GLN A 463 24.48 -13.32 52.35
C GLN A 463 23.97 -14.77 52.23
N LYS A 464 24.39 -15.54 51.26
CA LYS A 464 25.35 -16.67 51.32
C LYS A 464 25.54 -17.23 49.93
#